data_8e2f32bfe752ca81671a2d7be29e345a
#
_entry.id   8e2f32bfe752ca81671a2d7be29e345a
#
_cell.length_a   1.000
_cell.length_b   1.000
_cell.length_c   1.000
_cell.angle_alpha   90.00
_cell.angle_beta   90.00
_cell.angle_gamma   90.00
#
_symmetry.space_group_name_H-M   'P 1'
#
loop_
_entity.id
_entity.type
_entity.pdbx_description
1 polymer ?
#
loop_
_entity_poly.entity_id
_entity_poly.type
_entity_poly.pdbx_seq_one_letter_code
_entity_poly.pdbx_strand_id
1 'polypeptide(L)'
;MSWSGTVTCSHCYRQGHNKRKCPTLTEQIKDQYHGATSMAAKERAAGNESDAQYYDDRAENRRQLYMKRTKFDLATGEKVSNKASK
;
A
#
# COMPACT_ATOMS: atom_id res chain seq x y z
N MET A 1 -3.95 33.30 10.93
CA MET A 1 -3.60 32.75 9.93
C MET A 1 -4.61 32.32 9.09
N SER A 2 -4.62 32.57 8.04
CA SER A 2 -5.62 32.17 7.31
C SER A 2 -5.20 31.17 6.44
N TRP A 3 -5.86 30.11 6.47
CA TRP A 3 -5.67 29.09 5.58
C TRP A 3 -6.55 29.31 4.47
N SER A 4 -6.08 29.35 3.33
CA SER A 4 -6.92 29.53 2.17
C SER A 4 -7.69 28.31 1.82
N GLY A 5 -7.53 27.29 2.57
CA GLY A 5 -8.24 26.07 2.28
C GLY A 5 -7.54 25.16 1.32
N THR A 6 -6.40 25.56 0.84
CA THR A 6 -5.67 24.74 -0.09
C THR A 6 -4.58 24.02 0.64
N VAL A 7 -4.54 22.72 0.48
CA VAL A 7 -3.56 21.89 1.13
C VAL A 7 -2.58 21.40 0.07
N THR A 8 -1.30 21.49 0.35
CA THR A 8 -0.29 20.99 -0.56
C THR A 8 0.21 19.65 -0.06
N CYS A 9 0.12 18.64 -0.90
CA CYS A 9 0.57 17.32 -0.55
C CYS A 9 2.08 17.30 -0.41
N SER A 10 2.58 16.82 0.72
CA SER A 10 4.01 16.79 0.94
C SER A 10 4.69 15.65 0.19
N HIS A 11 3.91 14.80 -0.49
CA HIS A 11 4.50 13.71 -1.24
C HIS A 11 4.68 14.07 -2.72
N CYS A 12 3.66 14.57 -3.35
CA CYS A 12 3.75 14.91 -4.77
C CYS A 12 3.71 16.40 -5.03
N TYR A 13 3.54 17.19 -3.99
CA TYR A 13 3.56 18.66 -4.07
C TYR A 13 2.45 19.23 -4.92
N ARG A 14 1.34 18.50 -5.04
CA ARG A 14 0.21 19.03 -5.72
C ARG A 14 -0.80 19.52 -4.70
N GLN A 15 -1.66 20.43 -5.11
CA GLN A 15 -2.64 20.99 -4.21
C GLN A 15 -3.94 20.22 -4.32
N GLY A 16 -4.76 20.33 -3.31
CA GLY A 16 -6.06 19.71 -3.34
C GLY A 16 -6.18 18.46 -2.49
N HIS A 17 -5.08 17.95 -1.99
CA HIS A 17 -5.12 16.80 -1.10
C HIS A 17 -3.85 16.80 -0.27
N ASN A 18 -3.83 16.03 0.81
CA ASN A 18 -2.63 15.93 1.60
C ASN A 18 -2.02 14.55 1.36
N LYS A 19 -0.92 14.29 2.03
CA LYS A 19 -0.20 13.04 1.83
C LYS A 19 -1.08 11.82 2.05
N ARG A 20 -1.99 11.88 3.01
CA ARG A 20 -2.82 10.73 3.29
C ARG A 20 -3.69 10.32 2.15
N LYS A 21 -4.18 11.26 1.36
CA LYS A 21 -5.06 10.95 0.25
C LYS A 21 -4.37 11.05 -1.08
N CYS A 22 -3.06 11.06 -1.08
CA CYS A 22 -2.33 11.23 -2.32
C CYS A 22 -2.46 9.98 -3.19
N PRO A 23 -2.96 10.10 -4.40
CA PRO A 23 -3.08 8.94 -5.28
C PRO A 23 -1.73 8.37 -5.69
N THR A 24 -0.72 9.23 -5.80
CA THR A 24 0.61 8.76 -6.13
C THR A 24 1.15 7.86 -5.01
N LEU A 25 0.90 8.23 -3.76
CA LEU A 25 1.35 7.41 -2.65
C LEU A 25 0.62 6.06 -2.66
N THR A 26 -0.67 6.06 -2.98
CA THR A 26 -1.43 4.82 -3.05
C THR A 26 -0.85 3.89 -4.11
N GLU A 27 -0.47 4.45 -5.27
CA GLU A 27 0.14 3.65 -6.31
C GLU A 27 1.48 3.09 -5.87
N GLN A 28 2.25 3.88 -5.12
CA GLN A 28 3.52 3.40 -4.62
C GLN A 28 3.35 2.25 -3.65
N ILE A 29 2.33 2.30 -2.80
CA ILE A 29 2.06 1.21 -1.89
C ILE A 29 1.75 -0.06 -2.68
N LYS A 30 0.97 0.06 -3.74
CA LYS A 30 0.65 -1.08 -4.57
C LYS A 30 1.91 -1.66 -5.22
N ASP A 31 2.77 -0.80 -5.76
CA ASP A 31 4.01 -1.24 -6.37
C ASP A 31 4.91 -1.92 -5.35
N GLN A 32 4.96 -1.38 -4.15
CA GLN A 32 5.78 -1.96 -3.09
C GLN A 32 5.26 -3.34 -2.69
N TYR A 33 3.94 -3.50 -2.70
CA TYR A 33 3.36 -4.81 -2.40
C TYR A 33 3.81 -5.84 -3.46
N HIS A 34 3.67 -5.47 -4.72
CA HIS A 34 4.02 -6.40 -5.79
C HIS A 34 5.54 -6.69 -5.80
N GLY A 35 6.34 -5.67 -5.53
CA GLY A 35 7.78 -5.87 -5.44
C GLY A 35 8.15 -6.79 -4.30
N ALA A 36 7.50 -6.61 -3.15
CA ALA A 36 7.80 -7.44 -1.99
C ALA A 36 7.37 -8.88 -2.22
N THR A 37 6.20 -9.11 -2.83
CA THR A 37 5.77 -10.49 -3.09
C THR A 37 6.70 -11.16 -4.09
N SER A 38 7.15 -10.42 -5.09
CA SER A 38 8.06 -10.95 -6.09
C SER A 38 9.40 -11.32 -5.45
N MET A 39 9.92 -10.46 -4.59
CA MET A 39 11.19 -10.74 -3.91
C MET A 39 11.04 -11.91 -2.96
N ALA A 40 9.90 -12.02 -2.27
CA ALA A 40 9.69 -13.14 -1.37
C ALA A 40 9.73 -14.46 -2.14
N ALA A 41 9.08 -14.50 -3.30
CA ALA A 41 9.08 -15.71 -4.12
C ALA A 41 10.48 -16.05 -4.58
N LYS A 42 11.25 -15.02 -4.97
CA LYS A 42 12.60 -15.24 -5.45
C LYS A 42 13.48 -15.78 -4.36
N GLU A 43 13.42 -15.20 -3.17
CA GLU A 43 14.25 -15.67 -2.05
C GLU A 43 13.84 -17.06 -1.62
N ARG A 44 12.54 -17.34 -1.66
CA ARG A 44 12.09 -18.67 -1.28
C ARG A 44 12.59 -19.71 -2.28
N ALA A 45 12.59 -19.37 -3.55
CA ALA A 45 13.10 -20.28 -4.56
C ALA A 45 14.61 -20.49 -4.42
N ALA A 46 15.31 -19.48 -3.89
CA ALA A 46 16.73 -19.60 -3.68
C ALA A 46 17.07 -20.29 -2.36
N GLY A 47 16.06 -20.56 -1.52
CA GLY A 47 16.31 -21.23 -0.26
C GLY A 47 16.50 -20.28 0.90
N ASN A 48 16.34 -18.99 0.71
CA ASN A 48 16.54 -18.00 1.77
C ASN A 48 15.22 -17.72 2.46
N GLU A 49 14.81 -18.60 3.32
CA GLU A 49 13.49 -18.47 3.94
C GLU A 49 13.40 -17.28 4.88
N SER A 50 14.48 -16.94 5.54
CA SER A 50 14.46 -15.77 6.41
C SER A 50 14.19 -14.50 5.60
N ASP A 51 14.88 -14.37 4.50
CA ASP A 51 14.67 -13.20 3.65
C ASP A 51 13.28 -13.23 3.03
N ALA A 52 12.81 -14.41 2.63
CA ALA A 52 11.47 -14.52 2.08
C ALA A 52 10.44 -14.09 3.11
N GLN A 53 10.63 -14.47 4.36
CA GLN A 53 9.71 -14.08 5.42
C GLN A 53 9.71 -12.56 5.62
N TYR A 54 10.88 -11.96 5.55
CA TYR A 54 10.97 -10.51 5.66
C TYR A 54 10.13 -9.81 4.58
N TYR A 55 10.26 -10.29 3.34
CA TYR A 55 9.49 -9.69 2.26
C TYR A 55 8.01 -10.03 2.35
N ASP A 56 7.66 -11.20 2.86
CA ASP A 56 6.27 -11.56 3.07
C ASP A 56 5.64 -10.60 4.08
N ASP A 57 6.34 -10.32 5.18
CA ASP A 57 5.83 -9.39 6.18
C ASP A 57 5.68 -8.00 5.59
N ARG A 58 6.63 -7.59 4.78
CA ARG A 58 6.57 -6.30 4.15
C ARG A 58 5.38 -6.22 3.20
N ALA A 59 5.16 -7.27 2.42
CA ALA A 59 4.04 -7.30 1.49
C ALA A 59 2.72 -7.23 2.24
N GLU A 60 2.61 -7.97 3.32
CA GLU A 60 1.39 -7.95 4.12
C GLU A 60 1.12 -6.55 4.66
N ASN A 61 2.16 -5.88 5.14
CA ASN A 61 2.02 -4.54 5.64
C ASN A 61 1.50 -3.60 4.56
N ARG A 62 2.06 -3.68 3.35
CA ARG A 62 1.61 -2.84 2.24
C ARG A 62 0.19 -3.18 1.82
N ARG A 63 -0.17 -4.46 1.86
CA ARG A 63 -1.52 -4.87 1.53
C ARG A 63 -2.52 -4.27 2.51
N GLN A 64 -2.19 -4.30 3.80
CA GLN A 64 -3.07 -3.73 4.81
C GLN A 64 -3.23 -2.23 4.61
N LEU A 65 -2.14 -1.54 4.33
CA LEU A 65 -2.20 -0.11 4.09
C LEU A 65 -3.08 0.21 2.88
N TYR A 66 -2.90 -0.53 1.82
CA TYR A 66 -3.67 -0.31 0.61
C TYR A 66 -5.15 -0.55 0.87
N MET A 67 -5.47 -1.61 1.60
CA MET A 67 -6.84 -1.91 1.95
C MET A 67 -7.47 -0.79 2.76
N LYS A 68 -6.71 -0.24 3.70
CA LYS A 68 -7.23 0.85 4.49
C LYS A 68 -7.49 2.08 3.66
N ARG A 69 -6.67 2.32 2.66
CA ARG A 69 -6.81 3.52 1.85
C ARG A 69 -7.86 3.38 0.77
N THR A 70 -7.98 2.22 0.16
CA THR A 70 -8.84 2.06 -1.01
C THR A 70 -9.96 1.05 -0.84
N LYS A 71 -9.94 0.29 0.22
CA LYS A 71 -10.89 -0.81 0.44
C LYS A 71 -10.78 -1.87 -0.64
N PHE A 72 -9.57 -2.04 -1.16
CA PHE A 72 -9.32 -3.02 -2.20
C PHE A 72 -8.23 -3.96 -1.73
N ASP A 73 -8.44 -5.25 -1.88
CA ASP A 73 -7.49 -6.25 -1.43
C ASP A 73 -6.57 -6.64 -2.57
N LEU A 74 -5.31 -6.32 -2.44
CA LEU A 74 -4.35 -6.64 -3.49
C LEU A 74 -4.11 -8.14 -3.61
N ALA A 75 -4.32 -8.89 -2.54
CA ALA A 75 -4.08 -10.32 -2.57
C ALA A 75 -5.14 -11.05 -3.38
N THR A 76 -6.39 -10.63 -3.25
CA THR A 76 -7.47 -11.29 -3.99
C THR A 76 -7.81 -10.56 -5.27
N GLY A 77 -7.45 -9.29 -5.37
CA GLY A 77 -7.78 -8.48 -6.53
C GLY A 77 -9.22 -8.00 -6.53
N GLU A 78 -9.87 -8.00 -5.37
CA GLU A 78 -11.25 -7.58 -5.29
C GLU A 78 -11.47 -6.57 -4.20
N LYS A 79 -12.57 -5.84 -4.31
CA LYS A 79 -12.90 -4.89 -3.28
C LYS A 79 -13.26 -5.59 -2.01
N VAL A 80 -12.79 -5.07 -0.90
CA VAL A 80 -13.09 -5.63 0.39
C VAL A 80 -14.48 -5.20 0.80
N SER A 81 -15.33 -6.17 1.09
CA SER A 81 -16.65 -5.86 1.56
C SER A 81 -16.58 -5.58 3.03
N ASN A 82 -17.13 -4.44 3.42
CA ASN A 82 -17.08 -4.12 4.75
C ASN A 82 -18.15 -4.56 5.56
N LYS A 83 -19.14 -5.17 5.12
CA LYS A 83 -20.23 -5.55 5.83
C LYS A 83 -20.05 -6.67 6.48
N ALA A 84 -19.25 -7.09 6.36
CA ALA A 84 -19.16 -8.22 7.01
C ALA A 84 -19.65 -8.36 8.23
N SER A 85 -19.78 -8.11 8.55
CA SER A 85 -20.18 -8.38 9.52
C SER A 85 -21.13 -8.69 9.84
N LYS A 86 -21.28 -8.72 9.72
CA LYS A 86 -22.04 -9.02 10.02
C LYS A 86 -22.13 -9.37 10.53
#